data_ee9f5f2a0f50613f7bcb34802211ee55
#
_entry.id   ee9f5f2a0f50613f7bcb34802211ee55
#
_cell.length_a   1.000
_cell.length_b   1.000
_cell.length_c   1.000
_cell.angle_alpha   90.00
_cell.angle_beta   90.00
_cell.angle_gamma   90.00
#
_symmetry.space_group_name_H-M   'P 1'
#
loop_
_entity.id
_entity.type
_entity.pdbx_description
1 polymer ?
#
loop_
_entity_poly.entity_id
_entity_poly.type
_entity_poly.pdbx_seq_one_letter_code
_entity_poly.pdbx_strand_id
1 'polypeptide(L)'
;MPASRGIFSTLTAYENINIFHMKNSKWNVESVFNLFPKLAKLKFRNGKSLSGGEQQMLAIGRSLVINPSVIMLDEPSQGLAPMIVEDVKDMLLKLKNEGMSIILVEQNLQTALDVADRVYILDQGQVVFEGKSEQLSKNKKLTIKFLGVST
;
A
#
# COMPACT_ATOMS: atom_id res chain seq x y z
N MET A 1 4.15 -11.24 2.08
CA MET A 1 5.23 -10.69 1.21
C MET A 1 6.55 -11.35 1.53
N PRO A 2 7.41 -11.68 0.55
CA PRO A 2 8.76 -12.13 0.87
C PRO A 2 9.50 -11.01 1.61
N ALA A 3 10.37 -11.37 2.56
CA ALA A 3 11.15 -10.43 3.37
C ALA A 3 11.97 -9.40 2.54
N SER A 4 12.23 -9.70 1.28
CA SER A 4 12.95 -8.83 0.34
C SER A 4 12.08 -7.78 -0.37
N ARG A 5 10.76 -7.72 -0.12
CA ARG A 5 9.79 -6.87 -0.84
C ARG A 5 9.94 -6.90 -2.37
N GLY A 6 10.65 -7.91 -2.88
CA GLY A 6 10.90 -8.13 -4.31
C GLY A 6 11.71 -7.04 -5.02
N ILE A 7 12.35 -6.12 -4.30
CA ILE A 7 13.20 -5.08 -4.90
C ILE A 7 14.57 -5.61 -5.31
N PHE A 8 15.16 -5.03 -6.34
CA PHE A 8 16.54 -5.31 -6.73
C PHE A 8 17.49 -4.47 -5.88
N SER A 9 18.21 -5.14 -4.98
CA SER A 9 19.07 -4.50 -3.97
C SER A 9 20.24 -3.71 -4.56
N THR A 10 20.76 -4.12 -5.72
CA THR A 10 21.90 -3.52 -6.42
C THR A 10 21.51 -2.40 -7.38
N LEU A 11 20.25 -2.33 -7.80
CA LEU A 11 19.75 -1.27 -8.64
C LEU A 11 19.34 -0.05 -7.80
N THR A 12 19.45 1.13 -8.37
CA THR A 12 18.92 2.36 -7.78
C THR A 12 17.38 2.32 -7.72
N ALA A 13 16.78 3.19 -6.93
CA ALA A 13 15.31 3.32 -6.89
C ALA A 13 14.74 3.65 -8.28
N TYR A 14 15.43 4.52 -9.04
CA TYR A 14 15.07 4.84 -10.41
C TYR A 14 15.08 3.60 -11.32
N GLU A 15 16.17 2.85 -11.32
CA GLU A 15 16.33 1.64 -12.14
C GLU A 15 15.33 0.55 -11.75
N ASN A 16 15.06 0.38 -10.46
CA ASN A 16 14.06 -0.54 -9.95
C ASN A 16 12.66 -0.27 -10.54
N ILE A 17 12.28 1.00 -10.70
CA ILE A 17 10.99 1.37 -11.28
C ILE A 17 11.07 1.25 -12.81
N ASN A 18 12.13 1.78 -13.42
CA ASN A 18 12.25 1.90 -14.86
C ASN A 18 12.31 0.55 -15.58
N ILE A 19 12.91 -0.48 -14.98
CA ILE A 19 13.04 -1.82 -15.58
C ILE A 19 11.70 -2.48 -15.91
N PHE A 20 10.62 -2.09 -15.21
CA PHE A 20 9.26 -2.60 -15.44
C PHE A 20 8.38 -1.61 -16.20
N HIS A 21 8.88 -0.43 -16.54
CA HIS A 21 8.09 0.58 -17.21
C HIS A 21 7.64 0.10 -18.59
N MET A 22 6.32 0.07 -18.77
CA MET A 22 5.71 -0.25 -20.07
C MET A 22 5.50 1.01 -20.90
N LYS A 23 5.87 0.93 -22.17
CA LYS A 23 5.59 2.00 -23.13
C LYS A 23 4.08 2.26 -23.17
N ASN A 24 3.68 3.52 -23.04
CA ASN A 24 2.28 3.98 -22.96
C ASN A 24 1.58 3.69 -21.62
N SER A 25 2.29 3.33 -20.55
CA SER A 25 1.71 3.30 -19.21
C SER A 25 1.27 4.70 -18.77
N LYS A 26 0.08 4.81 -18.13
CA LYS A 26 -0.34 6.02 -17.40
C LYS A 26 0.69 6.37 -16.32
N TRP A 27 1.30 5.34 -15.71
CA TRP A 27 2.28 5.46 -14.65
C TRP A 27 3.68 5.33 -15.22
N ASN A 28 4.36 6.45 -15.43
CA ASN A 28 5.77 6.48 -15.76
C ASN A 28 6.62 6.70 -14.50
N VAL A 29 7.95 6.63 -14.66
CA VAL A 29 8.88 6.77 -13.51
C VAL A 29 8.71 8.10 -12.81
N GLU A 30 8.47 9.19 -13.54
CA GLU A 30 8.25 10.52 -12.96
C GLU A 30 6.95 10.60 -12.17
N SER A 31 5.85 10.09 -12.71
CA SER A 31 4.55 10.08 -12.00
C SER A 31 4.62 9.28 -10.70
N VAL A 32 5.39 8.18 -10.67
CA VAL A 32 5.64 7.42 -9.45
C VAL A 32 6.43 8.24 -8.42
N PHE A 33 7.48 8.94 -8.84
CA PHE A 33 8.24 9.80 -7.92
C PHE A 33 7.43 11.02 -7.44
N ASN A 34 6.50 11.53 -8.24
CA ASN A 34 5.56 12.56 -7.79
C ASN A 34 4.57 12.04 -6.74
N LEU A 35 4.17 10.77 -6.87
CA LEU A 35 3.35 10.10 -5.87
C LEU A 35 4.10 9.89 -4.54
N PHE A 36 5.42 9.65 -4.62
CA PHE A 36 6.30 9.40 -3.48
C PHE A 36 7.44 10.43 -3.38
N PRO A 37 7.19 11.68 -2.92
CA PRO A 37 8.22 12.73 -2.87
C PRO A 37 9.44 12.37 -2.00
N LYS A 38 9.23 11.55 -0.93
CA LYS A 38 10.32 11.06 -0.09
C LYS A 38 11.25 10.11 -0.87
N LEU A 39 10.66 9.21 -1.67
CA LEU A 39 11.42 8.30 -2.53
C LEU A 39 12.12 9.05 -3.68
N ALA A 40 11.52 10.10 -4.19
CA ALA A 40 12.10 10.94 -5.24
C ALA A 40 13.47 11.53 -4.86
N LYS A 41 13.64 11.91 -3.57
CA LYS A 41 14.92 12.39 -3.04
C LYS A 41 16.01 11.31 -3.01
N LEU A 42 15.60 10.06 -3.12
CA LEU A 42 16.46 8.88 -3.02
C LEU A 42 16.59 8.13 -4.36
N LYS A 43 16.14 8.73 -5.46
CA LYS A 43 16.03 8.08 -6.77
C LYS A 43 17.30 7.41 -7.27
N PHE A 44 18.47 7.92 -6.88
CA PHE A 44 19.77 7.38 -7.26
C PHE A 44 20.43 6.52 -6.17
N ARG A 45 19.76 6.26 -5.04
CA ARG A 45 20.23 5.32 -4.03
C ARG A 45 19.88 3.89 -4.39
N ASN A 46 20.81 2.97 -4.12
CA ASN A 46 20.58 1.54 -4.33
C ASN A 46 19.49 1.01 -3.38
N GLY A 47 18.70 0.05 -3.84
CA GLY A 47 17.63 -0.56 -3.07
C GLY A 47 18.05 -1.06 -1.69
N LYS A 48 19.25 -1.62 -1.56
CA LYS A 48 19.80 -2.09 -0.26
C LYS A 48 20.04 -0.99 0.76
N SER A 49 20.19 0.26 0.31
CA SER A 49 20.47 1.42 1.17
C SER A 49 19.19 2.16 1.58
N LEU A 50 18.04 1.68 1.16
CA LEU A 50 16.74 2.21 1.53
C LEU A 50 16.26 1.60 2.84
N SER A 51 15.60 2.40 3.67
CA SER A 51 14.88 1.92 4.86
C SER A 51 13.71 0.99 4.46
N GLY A 52 13.20 0.21 5.41
CA GLY A 52 12.08 -0.68 5.15
C GLY A 52 10.84 0.02 4.55
N GLY A 53 10.52 1.23 5.01
CA GLY A 53 9.40 2.01 4.46
C GLY A 53 9.67 2.53 3.05
N GLU A 54 10.90 2.99 2.78
CA GLU A 54 11.32 3.42 1.44
C GLU A 54 11.32 2.24 0.45
N GLN A 55 11.72 1.05 0.90
CA GLN A 55 11.63 -0.17 0.11
C GLN A 55 10.17 -0.56 -0.17
N GLN A 56 9.27 -0.35 0.79
CA GLN A 56 7.83 -0.59 0.60
C GLN A 56 7.25 0.37 -0.45
N MET A 57 7.55 1.67 -0.35
CA MET A 57 7.14 2.65 -1.35
C MET A 57 7.71 2.32 -2.73
N LEU A 58 8.96 1.86 -2.80
CA LEU A 58 9.58 1.43 -4.06
C LEU A 58 8.88 0.21 -4.66
N ALA A 59 8.53 -0.78 -3.84
CA ALA A 59 7.82 -1.98 -4.29
C ALA A 59 6.43 -1.65 -4.85
N ILE A 60 5.69 -0.75 -4.20
CA ILE A 60 4.39 -0.28 -4.67
C ILE A 60 4.57 0.51 -5.98
N GLY A 61 5.55 1.43 -6.04
CA GLY A 61 5.85 2.22 -7.24
C GLY A 61 6.17 1.35 -8.45
N ARG A 62 6.90 0.26 -8.26
CA ARG A 62 7.19 -0.74 -9.32
C ARG A 62 5.93 -1.43 -9.82
N SER A 63 4.96 -1.68 -8.94
CA SER A 63 3.70 -2.31 -9.36
C SER A 63 2.80 -1.37 -10.17
N LEU A 64 3.00 -0.06 -10.10
CA LEU A 64 2.21 0.91 -10.85
C LEU A 64 2.67 1.04 -12.31
N VAL A 65 3.99 1.00 -12.56
CA VAL A 65 4.52 1.27 -13.92
C VAL A 65 4.18 0.21 -14.97
N ILE A 66 3.71 -0.96 -14.54
CA ILE A 66 3.14 -1.97 -15.43
C ILE A 66 1.67 -1.68 -15.81
N ASN A 67 1.12 -0.54 -15.35
CA ASN A 67 -0.23 -0.08 -15.63
C ASN A 67 -1.33 -1.08 -15.22
N PRO A 68 -1.37 -1.53 -13.97
CA PRO A 68 -2.35 -2.51 -13.53
C PRO A 68 -3.76 -1.92 -13.50
N SER A 69 -4.78 -2.73 -13.78
CA SER A 69 -6.18 -2.35 -13.53
C SER A 69 -6.57 -2.48 -12.05
N VAL A 70 -5.90 -3.35 -11.32
CA VAL A 70 -6.11 -3.59 -9.88
C VAL A 70 -4.76 -3.77 -9.21
N ILE A 71 -4.55 -3.12 -8.07
CA ILE A 71 -3.40 -3.38 -7.22
C ILE A 71 -3.83 -4.17 -5.97
N MET A 72 -3.07 -5.21 -5.63
CA MET A 72 -3.32 -6.04 -4.47
C MET A 72 -2.18 -5.88 -3.47
N LEU A 73 -2.50 -5.42 -2.28
CA LEU A 73 -1.54 -5.14 -1.21
C LEU A 73 -1.86 -5.99 0.02
N ASP A 74 -0.87 -6.72 0.47
CA ASP A 74 -0.97 -7.60 1.62
C ASP A 74 -0.08 -7.04 2.74
N GLU A 75 -0.73 -6.52 3.79
CA GLU A 75 -0.12 -5.90 4.98
C GLU A 75 0.96 -4.86 4.64
N PRO A 76 0.68 -3.86 3.77
CA PRO A 76 1.70 -2.90 3.35
C PRO A 76 2.22 -2.01 4.48
N SER A 77 1.51 -1.90 5.59
CA SER A 77 1.91 -1.12 6.77
C SER A 77 2.71 -1.92 7.79
N GLN A 78 2.80 -3.25 7.66
CA GLN A 78 3.41 -4.11 8.67
C GLN A 78 4.90 -3.80 8.91
N GLY A 79 5.26 -3.60 10.17
CA GLY A 79 6.64 -3.35 10.59
C GLY A 79 7.20 -1.99 10.18
N LEU A 80 6.32 -1.06 9.79
CA LEU A 80 6.71 0.31 9.46
C LEU A 80 6.53 1.25 10.66
N ALA A 81 7.37 2.30 10.70
CA ALA A 81 7.18 3.37 11.67
C ALA A 81 5.87 4.14 11.38
N PRO A 82 5.17 4.66 12.42
CA PRO A 82 3.89 5.32 12.25
C PRO A 82 3.85 6.40 11.16
N MET A 83 4.89 7.22 11.07
CA MET A 83 5.02 8.25 10.04
C MET A 83 5.02 7.67 8.61
N ILE A 84 5.58 6.47 8.42
CA ILE A 84 5.62 5.80 7.11
C ILE A 84 4.27 5.14 6.81
N VAL A 85 3.57 4.66 7.82
CA VAL A 85 2.19 4.16 7.66
C VAL A 85 1.29 5.25 7.12
N GLU A 86 1.38 6.48 7.66
CA GLU A 86 0.64 7.62 7.14
C GLU A 86 1.02 7.95 5.68
N ASP A 87 2.31 7.92 5.32
CA ASP A 87 2.73 8.11 3.93
C ASP A 87 2.11 7.06 2.98
N VAL A 88 2.07 5.79 3.41
CA VAL A 88 1.45 4.70 2.63
C VAL A 88 -0.06 4.92 2.50
N LYS A 89 -0.73 5.32 3.58
CA LYS A 89 -2.16 5.64 3.58
C LYS A 89 -2.48 6.79 2.62
N ASP A 90 -1.75 7.89 2.72
CA ASP A 90 -1.92 9.06 1.82
C ASP A 90 -1.74 8.68 0.35
N MET A 91 -0.76 7.83 0.07
CA MET A 91 -0.53 7.31 -1.28
C MET A 91 -1.72 6.46 -1.76
N LEU A 92 -2.24 5.55 -0.93
CA LEU A 92 -3.40 4.72 -1.28
C LEU A 92 -4.63 5.58 -1.58
N LEU A 93 -4.87 6.63 -0.78
CA LEU A 93 -5.94 7.60 -1.01
C LEU A 93 -5.76 8.35 -2.34
N LYS A 94 -4.53 8.76 -2.68
CA LYS A 94 -4.24 9.38 -3.97
C LYS A 94 -4.50 8.44 -5.13
N LEU A 95 -4.04 7.18 -5.05
CA LEU A 95 -4.29 6.16 -6.08
C LEU A 95 -5.79 5.91 -6.27
N LYS A 96 -6.54 5.81 -5.18
CA LYS A 96 -7.99 5.67 -5.19
C LYS A 96 -8.66 6.85 -5.90
N ASN A 97 -8.26 8.09 -5.59
CA ASN A 97 -8.78 9.29 -6.22
C ASN A 97 -8.44 9.36 -7.73
N GLU A 98 -7.35 8.74 -8.15
CA GLU A 98 -6.97 8.56 -9.57
C GLU A 98 -7.76 7.43 -10.26
N GLY A 99 -8.73 6.81 -9.56
CA GLY A 99 -9.57 5.74 -10.09
C GLY A 99 -8.94 4.34 -10.06
N MET A 100 -7.85 4.14 -9.31
CA MET A 100 -7.24 2.82 -9.15
C MET A 100 -8.10 1.92 -8.27
N SER A 101 -8.39 0.72 -8.74
CA SER A 101 -8.98 -0.33 -7.91
C SER A 101 -7.92 -0.94 -7.00
N ILE A 102 -8.21 -1.00 -5.69
CA ILE A 102 -7.26 -1.47 -4.68
C ILE A 102 -7.91 -2.58 -3.86
N ILE A 103 -7.24 -3.72 -3.75
CA ILE A 103 -7.54 -4.74 -2.75
C ILE A 103 -6.47 -4.64 -1.67
N LEU A 104 -6.89 -4.31 -0.45
CA LEU A 104 -6.00 -4.10 0.69
C LEU A 104 -6.30 -5.13 1.77
N VAL A 105 -5.31 -5.92 2.14
CA VAL A 105 -5.33 -6.76 3.34
C VAL A 105 -4.54 -6.03 4.41
N GLU A 106 -5.15 -5.76 5.55
CA GLU A 106 -4.54 -5.05 6.68
C GLU A 106 -5.00 -5.62 8.01
N GLN A 107 -4.09 -5.71 8.96
CA GLN A 107 -4.41 -6.03 10.36
C GLN A 107 -4.78 -4.77 11.15
N ASN A 108 -4.24 -3.62 10.77
CA ASN A 108 -4.58 -2.35 11.39
C ASN A 108 -5.94 -1.87 10.91
N LEU A 109 -6.94 -2.02 11.77
CA LEU A 109 -8.32 -1.62 11.48
C LEU A 109 -8.42 -0.16 11.05
N GLN A 110 -7.73 0.74 11.75
CA GLN A 110 -7.84 2.17 11.47
C GLN A 110 -7.32 2.49 10.07
N THR A 111 -6.16 1.94 9.70
CA THR A 111 -5.61 2.08 8.35
C THR A 111 -6.57 1.56 7.29
N ALA A 112 -7.16 0.37 7.52
CA ALA A 112 -8.12 -0.21 6.59
C ALA A 112 -9.38 0.67 6.44
N LEU A 113 -9.96 1.15 7.55
CA LEU A 113 -11.16 2.00 7.54
C LEU A 113 -10.94 3.36 6.90
N ASP A 114 -9.76 3.95 7.08
CA ASP A 114 -9.42 5.26 6.51
C ASP A 114 -9.32 5.22 4.99
N VAL A 115 -8.92 4.08 4.41
CA VAL A 115 -8.67 3.95 2.97
C VAL A 115 -9.84 3.31 2.23
N ALA A 116 -10.46 2.26 2.82
CA ALA A 116 -11.42 1.42 2.11
C ALA A 116 -12.80 2.06 1.98
N ASP A 117 -13.46 1.85 0.81
CA ASP A 117 -14.90 2.13 0.65
C ASP A 117 -15.74 0.99 1.22
N ARG A 118 -15.26 -0.24 1.04
CA ARG A 118 -15.93 -1.48 1.44
C ARG A 118 -14.95 -2.38 2.16
N VAL A 119 -15.42 -3.06 3.20
CA VAL A 119 -14.61 -3.92 4.04
C VAL A 119 -15.23 -5.30 4.18
N TYR A 120 -14.34 -6.29 4.28
CA TYR A 120 -14.66 -7.68 4.60
C TYR A 120 -13.85 -8.06 5.83
N ILE A 121 -14.49 -8.65 6.84
CA ILE A 121 -13.77 -9.27 7.96
C ILE A 121 -13.77 -10.77 7.71
N LEU A 122 -12.56 -11.33 7.69
CA LEU A 122 -12.34 -12.77 7.60
C LEU A 122 -11.97 -13.31 8.99
N ASP A 123 -12.67 -14.36 9.41
CA ASP A 123 -12.37 -15.12 10.61
C ASP A 123 -12.44 -16.62 10.29
N GLN A 124 -11.37 -17.36 10.61
CA GLN A 124 -11.25 -18.80 10.36
C GLN A 124 -11.62 -19.20 8.90
N GLY A 125 -11.22 -18.39 7.92
CA GLY A 125 -11.46 -18.66 6.49
C GLY A 125 -12.88 -18.33 6.02
N GLN A 126 -13.72 -17.71 6.86
CA GLN A 126 -15.07 -17.29 6.51
C GLN A 126 -15.23 -15.78 6.59
N VAL A 127 -16.06 -15.23 5.69
CA VAL A 127 -16.45 -13.82 5.74
C VAL A 127 -17.53 -13.67 6.83
N VAL A 128 -17.17 -13.01 7.94
CA VAL A 128 -18.08 -12.77 9.09
C VAL A 128 -18.71 -11.39 9.07
N PHE A 129 -18.20 -10.50 8.24
CA PHE A 129 -18.80 -9.18 7.96
C PHE A 129 -18.44 -8.75 6.55
N GLU A 130 -19.40 -8.10 5.90
CA GLU A 130 -19.26 -7.39 4.63
C GLU A 130 -20.09 -6.11 4.67
N GLY A 131 -19.50 -4.98 4.28
CA GLY A 131 -20.22 -3.70 4.29
C GLY A 131 -19.33 -2.51 3.96
N LYS A 132 -19.92 -1.31 4.03
CA LYS A 132 -19.15 -0.05 3.90
C LYS A 132 -18.28 0.17 5.13
N SER A 133 -17.09 0.81 4.96
CA SER A 133 -16.18 1.13 6.06
C SER A 133 -16.88 1.93 7.17
N GLU A 134 -17.76 2.90 6.81
CA GLU A 134 -18.55 3.67 7.78
C GLU A 134 -19.50 2.81 8.64
N GLN A 135 -20.03 1.71 8.10
CA GLN A 135 -20.90 0.82 8.85
C GLN A 135 -20.13 0.06 9.91
N LEU A 136 -18.91 -0.38 9.57
CA LEU A 136 -18.05 -1.05 10.50
C LEU A 136 -17.53 -0.10 11.58
N SER A 137 -17.08 1.10 11.22
CA SER A 137 -16.56 2.11 12.17
C SER A 137 -17.59 2.48 13.25
N LYS A 138 -18.88 2.48 12.90
CA LYS A 138 -19.99 2.76 13.82
C LYS A 138 -20.40 1.55 14.66
N ASN A 139 -19.94 0.34 14.32
CA ASN A 139 -20.34 -0.90 14.97
C ASN A 139 -19.29 -1.39 15.99
N LYS A 140 -19.25 -0.75 17.15
CA LYS A 140 -18.31 -1.10 18.24
C LYS A 140 -18.35 -2.59 18.63
N LYS A 141 -19.51 -3.25 18.56
CA LYS A 141 -19.63 -4.67 18.92
C LYS A 141 -18.85 -5.56 17.96
N LEU A 142 -18.89 -5.29 16.66
CA LEU A 142 -18.14 -6.05 15.66
C LEU A 142 -16.64 -5.78 15.79
N THR A 143 -16.24 -4.52 15.98
CA THR A 143 -14.84 -4.16 16.11
C THR A 143 -14.19 -4.82 17.35
N ILE A 144 -14.88 -4.82 18.48
CA ILE A 144 -14.40 -5.50 19.70
C ILE A 144 -14.35 -7.01 19.49
N LYS A 145 -15.42 -7.60 18.94
CA LYS A 145 -15.55 -9.06 18.80
C LYS A 145 -14.48 -9.67 17.88
N PHE A 146 -14.21 -9.06 16.73
CA PHE A 146 -13.38 -9.66 15.69
C PHE A 146 -11.98 -9.05 15.59
N LEU A 147 -11.77 -7.86 16.09
CA LEU A 147 -10.51 -7.12 15.91
C LEU A 147 -9.82 -6.83 17.25
N GLY A 148 -10.44 -7.19 18.39
CA GLY A 148 -9.85 -7.05 19.73
C GLY A 148 -9.53 -5.59 20.13
N VAL A 149 -10.10 -4.61 19.43
CA VAL A 149 -9.82 -3.19 19.67
C VAL A 149 -10.86 -2.64 20.63
N SER A 150 -10.45 -2.46 21.89
CA SER A 150 -11.18 -1.62 22.86
C SER A 150 -10.90 -0.16 22.50
N THR A 151 -11.93 0.59 22.13
CA THR A 151 -11.85 2.05 21.96
C THR A 151 -11.97 2.77 23.28
#